data_3e78caee9f1d35edc42c0b047f4dd38c
#
_entry.id   3e78caee9f1d35edc42c0b047f4dd38c
#
_cell.length_a   1.000
_cell.length_b   1.000
_cell.length_c   1.000
_cell.angle_alpha   90.00
_cell.angle_beta   90.00
_cell.angle_gamma   90.00
#
_symmetry.space_group_name_H-M   'P 1'
#
loop_
_entity.id
_entity.type
_entity.pdbx_description
1 polymer ?
#
loop_
_entity_poly.entity_id
_entity_poly.type
_entity_poly.pdbx_seq_one_letter_code
_entity_poly.pdbx_strand_id
1 'polypeptide(L)'
;MSTFRTIKKVSTSFFKEKGSKFYGYAFPIQSKEDVKGCLEKIKIEHPKARHICSAFLLGVGDDEYYIANDDGEPANSAGPPILGQIRSVGITNTYIAIVRYFGGTKLGVGGLIQAYKLGASLAVEANQIIEVEPQANLNFKISFDLMGTILPIIDKNNLKAKIENLSDGVQINLQTDKKDESRVKGMFERWVEF
;
A
#
# COMPACT_ATOMS: atom_id res chain seq x y z
N MET A 1 12.06 14.41 8.23
CA MET A 1 10.72 13.95 7.80
C MET A 1 10.20 13.05 8.90
N SER A 2 8.93 13.21 9.27
CA SER A 2 8.31 12.44 10.35
C SER A 2 7.98 11.01 9.90
N THR A 3 8.07 10.06 10.82
CA THR A 3 7.55 8.70 10.64
C THR A 3 6.07 8.73 10.22
N PHE A 4 5.61 7.71 9.57
CA PHE A 4 4.19 7.50 9.29
C PHE A 4 3.71 6.19 9.92
N ARG A 5 2.42 6.11 10.16
CA ARG A 5 1.78 4.91 10.72
C ARG A 5 1.19 4.07 9.60
N THR A 6 1.36 2.75 9.70
CA THR A 6 0.79 1.77 8.76
C THR A 6 0.46 0.47 9.48
N ILE A 7 -0.18 -0.46 8.80
CA ILE A 7 -0.44 -1.81 9.30
C ILE A 7 0.76 -2.73 9.03
N LYS A 8 1.03 -3.64 9.96
CA LYS A 8 2.22 -4.51 9.93
C LYS A 8 2.13 -5.67 8.94
N LYS A 9 0.93 -6.24 8.78
CA LYS A 9 0.71 -7.47 8.01
C LYS A 9 -0.67 -7.48 7.38
N VAL A 10 -0.98 -8.51 6.60
CA VAL A 10 -2.34 -8.75 6.13
C VAL A 10 -3.22 -9.16 7.32
N SER A 11 -4.42 -8.61 7.38
CA SER A 11 -5.45 -8.99 8.35
C SER A 11 -6.81 -9.12 7.67
N THR A 12 -7.68 -9.91 8.30
CA THR A 12 -9.03 -10.18 7.81
C THR A 12 -10.06 -9.97 8.91
N SER A 13 -11.27 -9.66 8.50
CA SER A 13 -12.43 -9.57 9.39
C SER A 13 -13.64 -10.23 8.76
N PHE A 14 -14.61 -10.57 9.61
CA PHE A 14 -15.89 -11.11 9.16
C PHE A 14 -17.00 -10.67 10.10
N PHE A 15 -18.13 -10.24 9.52
CA PHE A 15 -19.37 -10.04 10.29
C PHE A 15 -20.60 -10.22 9.39
N LYS A 16 -21.76 -10.24 10.02
CA LYS A 16 -23.07 -10.31 9.35
C LYS A 16 -23.95 -9.15 9.76
N GLU A 17 -24.67 -8.57 8.80
CA GLU A 17 -25.66 -7.52 9.05
C GLU A 17 -26.92 -7.79 8.19
N LYS A 18 -28.08 -7.95 8.84
CA LYS A 18 -29.36 -8.25 8.19
C LYS A 18 -29.28 -9.33 7.12
N GLY A 19 -28.61 -10.44 7.45
CA GLY A 19 -28.37 -11.58 6.54
C GLY A 19 -27.25 -11.40 5.53
N SER A 20 -26.80 -10.18 5.23
CA SER A 20 -25.60 -9.94 4.40
C SER A 20 -24.35 -10.34 5.13
N LYS A 21 -23.37 -10.91 4.39
CA LYS A 21 -22.05 -11.29 4.90
C LYS A 21 -21.02 -10.32 4.37
N PHE A 22 -20.14 -9.84 5.25
CA PHE A 22 -19.05 -8.92 4.94
C PHE A 22 -17.72 -9.55 5.35
N TYR A 23 -16.80 -9.66 4.39
CA TYR A 23 -15.44 -10.14 4.60
C TYR A 23 -14.49 -8.95 4.35
N GLY A 24 -13.79 -8.53 5.38
CA GLY A 24 -12.83 -7.42 5.30
C GLY A 24 -11.41 -7.93 5.17
N TYR A 25 -10.62 -7.23 4.35
CA TYR A 25 -9.21 -7.48 4.13
C TYR A 25 -8.45 -6.17 4.25
N ALA A 26 -7.37 -6.16 5.03
CA ALA A 26 -6.45 -5.03 5.09
C ALA A 26 -5.04 -5.50 4.72
N PHE A 27 -4.42 -4.81 3.76
CA PHE A 27 -3.09 -5.12 3.23
C PHE A 27 -2.16 -3.91 3.40
N PRO A 28 -0.93 -4.11 3.91
CA PRO A 28 0.12 -3.10 3.73
C PRO A 28 0.52 -3.08 2.25
N ILE A 29 0.66 -1.88 1.71
CA ILE A 29 1.03 -1.65 0.30
C ILE A 29 2.10 -0.57 0.21
N GLN A 30 2.92 -0.61 -0.86
CA GLN A 30 3.93 0.40 -1.15
C GLN A 30 3.71 1.08 -2.50
N SER A 31 2.85 0.50 -3.34
CA SER A 31 2.59 0.96 -4.70
C SER A 31 1.15 0.70 -5.14
N LYS A 32 0.75 1.30 -6.27
CA LYS A 32 -0.54 1.01 -6.94
C LYS A 32 -0.58 -0.42 -7.52
N GLU A 33 0.56 -0.94 -7.88
CA GLU A 33 0.73 -2.30 -8.41
C GLU A 33 0.38 -3.34 -7.36
N ASP A 34 0.75 -3.10 -6.09
CA ASP A 34 0.40 -3.97 -4.96
C ASP A 34 -1.12 -4.10 -4.81
N VAL A 35 -1.86 -3.00 -5.02
CA VAL A 35 -3.34 -3.00 -4.94
C VAL A 35 -3.94 -3.97 -5.94
N LYS A 36 -3.43 -4.01 -7.18
CA LYS A 36 -3.90 -4.95 -8.22
C LYS A 36 -3.70 -6.39 -7.78
N GLY A 37 -2.50 -6.72 -7.29
CA GLY A 37 -2.18 -8.06 -6.80
C GLY A 37 -3.03 -8.49 -5.60
N CYS A 38 -3.34 -7.56 -4.68
CA CYS A 38 -4.23 -7.81 -3.55
C CYS A 38 -5.67 -8.07 -4.02
N LEU A 39 -6.17 -7.25 -4.95
CA LEU A 39 -7.52 -7.41 -5.50
C LEU A 39 -7.70 -8.73 -6.24
N GLU A 40 -6.69 -9.15 -7.00
CA GLU A 40 -6.72 -10.45 -7.70
C GLU A 40 -6.81 -11.62 -6.73
N LYS A 41 -6.04 -11.60 -5.63
CA LYS A 41 -6.12 -12.62 -4.57
C LYS A 41 -7.53 -12.71 -3.98
N ILE A 42 -8.16 -11.56 -3.69
CA ILE A 42 -9.54 -11.51 -3.17
C ILE A 42 -10.53 -12.07 -4.19
N LYS A 43 -10.39 -11.74 -5.49
CA LYS A 43 -11.26 -12.26 -6.56
C LYS A 43 -11.16 -13.78 -6.70
N ILE A 44 -9.96 -14.35 -6.54
CA ILE A 44 -9.75 -15.81 -6.54
C ILE A 44 -10.44 -16.45 -5.34
N GLU A 45 -10.34 -15.86 -4.15
CA GLU A 45 -10.97 -16.36 -2.93
C GLU A 45 -12.51 -16.20 -2.96
N HIS A 46 -12.99 -15.13 -3.63
CA HIS A 46 -14.41 -14.79 -3.70
C HIS A 46 -14.96 -14.72 -5.14
N PRO A 47 -14.90 -15.82 -5.92
CA PRO A 47 -15.28 -15.79 -7.36
C PRO A 47 -16.76 -15.52 -7.62
N LYS A 48 -17.61 -15.60 -6.60
CA LYS A 48 -19.06 -15.34 -6.66
C LYS A 48 -19.45 -14.00 -6.05
N ALA A 49 -18.49 -13.20 -5.60
CA ALA A 49 -18.77 -11.88 -5.04
C ALA A 49 -19.26 -10.93 -6.15
N ARG A 50 -20.28 -10.14 -5.84
CA ARG A 50 -20.79 -9.10 -6.75
C ARG A 50 -20.22 -7.73 -6.44
N HIS A 51 -19.71 -7.52 -5.22
CA HIS A 51 -19.17 -6.26 -4.75
C HIS A 51 -17.89 -6.53 -3.95
N ILE A 52 -16.81 -5.93 -4.38
CA ILE A 52 -15.51 -5.85 -3.70
C ILE A 52 -15.17 -4.37 -3.55
N CYS A 53 -15.89 -3.71 -2.64
CA CYS A 53 -15.71 -2.28 -2.39
C CYS A 53 -14.39 -2.05 -1.67
N SER A 54 -13.67 -0.98 -2.01
CA SER A 54 -12.34 -0.81 -1.48
C SER A 54 -11.89 0.64 -1.42
N ALA A 55 -10.87 0.89 -0.61
CA ALA A 55 -10.10 2.12 -0.66
C ALA A 55 -8.64 1.85 -0.31
N PHE A 56 -7.77 2.72 -0.79
CA PHE A 56 -6.39 2.77 -0.34
C PHE A 56 -5.91 4.20 -0.16
N LEU A 57 -4.89 4.33 0.66
CA LEU A 57 -4.14 5.55 0.87
C LEU A 57 -2.65 5.23 0.80
N LEU A 58 -1.92 5.94 -0.05
CA LEU A 58 -0.47 5.86 -0.22
C LEU A 58 0.16 7.21 0.08
N GLY A 59 1.38 7.21 0.59
CA GLY A 59 2.16 8.40 0.85
C GLY A 59 1.70 9.20 2.06
N VAL A 60 2.31 10.35 2.27
CA VAL A 60 2.05 11.29 3.38
C VAL A 60 2.20 12.73 2.92
N GLY A 61 1.42 13.64 3.49
CA GLY A 61 1.49 15.07 3.17
C GLY A 61 1.17 15.35 1.70
N ASP A 62 2.03 16.11 1.03
CA ASP A 62 1.84 16.52 -0.38
C ASP A 62 1.94 15.34 -1.37
N ASP A 63 2.55 14.22 -0.94
CA ASP A 63 2.67 12.99 -1.74
C ASP A 63 1.49 12.03 -1.53
N GLU A 64 0.43 12.45 -0.81
CA GLU A 64 -0.73 11.60 -0.54
C GLU A 64 -1.51 11.29 -1.82
N TYR A 65 -1.74 10.00 -2.07
CA TYR A 65 -2.55 9.52 -3.18
C TYR A 65 -3.53 8.46 -2.70
N TYR A 66 -4.80 8.59 -3.07
CA TYR A 66 -5.84 7.66 -2.65
C TYR A 66 -6.85 7.36 -3.76
N ILE A 67 -7.49 6.23 -3.65
CA ILE A 67 -8.69 5.88 -4.43
C ILE A 67 -9.70 5.23 -3.48
N ALA A 68 -10.98 5.52 -3.71
CA ALA A 68 -12.12 4.89 -3.08
C ALA A 68 -13.07 4.37 -4.17
N ASN A 69 -13.48 3.10 -4.07
CA ASN A 69 -14.29 2.42 -5.07
C ASN A 69 -15.50 1.74 -4.42
N ASP A 70 -16.71 2.11 -4.87
CA ASP A 70 -17.97 1.54 -4.42
C ASP A 70 -18.31 0.21 -5.13
N ASP A 71 -17.63 -0.16 -6.21
CA ASP A 71 -17.79 -1.43 -6.97
C ASP A 71 -19.24 -1.85 -7.19
N GLY A 72 -20.07 -0.91 -7.68
CA GLY A 72 -21.48 -1.14 -7.98
C GLY A 72 -22.46 -1.01 -6.80
N GLU A 73 -21.98 -0.73 -5.59
CA GLU A 73 -22.86 -0.24 -4.51
C GLU A 73 -23.33 1.21 -4.80
N PRO A 74 -24.35 1.72 -4.15
CA PRO A 74 -24.77 3.12 -4.32
C PRO A 74 -23.61 4.09 -4.07
N ALA A 75 -23.54 5.16 -4.87
CA ALA A 75 -22.47 6.12 -4.82
C ALA A 75 -22.18 6.63 -3.39
N ASN A 76 -20.90 6.62 -3.01
CA ASN A 76 -20.39 7.04 -1.70
C ASN A 76 -20.88 6.22 -0.51
N SER A 77 -21.43 5.02 -0.74
CA SER A 77 -21.92 4.18 0.35
C SER A 77 -20.92 3.12 0.86
N ALA A 78 -19.81 2.93 0.16
CA ALA A 78 -18.83 1.89 0.49
C ALA A 78 -17.38 2.39 0.45
N GLY A 79 -16.87 2.80 -0.70
CA GLY A 79 -15.47 3.23 -0.87
C GLY A 79 -15.09 4.41 0.03
N PRO A 80 -15.81 5.54 0.01
CA PRO A 80 -15.53 6.66 0.89
C PRO A 80 -15.63 6.34 2.40
N PRO A 81 -16.61 5.57 2.91
CA PRO A 81 -16.61 5.06 4.28
C PRO A 81 -15.35 4.24 4.67
N ILE A 82 -14.86 3.38 3.75
CA ILE A 82 -13.61 2.62 3.95
C ILE A 82 -12.41 3.57 4.04
N LEU A 83 -12.29 4.52 3.10
CA LEU A 83 -11.22 5.53 3.11
C LEU A 83 -11.27 6.38 4.39
N GLY A 84 -12.48 6.79 4.80
CA GLY A 84 -12.70 7.52 6.04
C GLY A 84 -12.17 6.76 7.27
N GLN A 85 -12.26 5.43 7.27
CA GLN A 85 -11.72 4.62 8.36
C GLN A 85 -10.19 4.57 8.34
N ILE A 86 -9.54 4.44 7.17
CA ILE A 86 -8.07 4.54 7.05
C ILE A 86 -7.58 5.88 7.62
N ARG A 87 -8.22 6.98 7.23
CA ARG A 87 -7.87 8.34 7.69
C ARG A 87 -8.13 8.55 9.19
N SER A 88 -9.25 8.05 9.71
CA SER A 88 -9.60 8.23 11.12
C SER A 88 -8.61 7.57 12.09
N VAL A 89 -7.99 6.46 11.65
CA VAL A 89 -6.94 5.76 12.41
C VAL A 89 -5.57 6.43 12.23
N GLY A 90 -5.42 7.32 11.23
CA GLY A 90 -4.17 8.02 10.92
C GLY A 90 -3.10 7.08 10.36
N ILE A 91 -3.49 6.14 9.51
CA ILE A 91 -2.58 5.21 8.81
C ILE A 91 -2.53 5.52 7.33
N THR A 92 -1.41 5.19 6.69
CA THR A 92 -1.21 5.26 5.24
C THR A 92 -0.57 3.98 4.73
N ASN A 93 -0.24 3.92 3.44
CA ASN A 93 0.32 2.75 2.78
C ASN A 93 -0.50 1.48 3.07
N THR A 94 -1.82 1.66 3.00
CA THR A 94 -2.81 0.64 3.38
C THR A 94 -3.90 0.55 2.33
N TYR A 95 -4.21 -0.68 1.92
CA TYR A 95 -5.35 -1.02 1.09
C TYR A 95 -6.35 -1.83 1.91
N ILE A 96 -7.62 -1.41 1.91
CA ILE A 96 -8.72 -2.14 2.55
C ILE A 96 -9.77 -2.48 1.49
N ALA A 97 -10.16 -3.74 1.46
CA ALA A 97 -11.25 -4.24 0.61
C ALA A 97 -12.28 -4.98 1.45
N ILE A 98 -13.55 -4.74 1.14
CA ILE A 98 -14.68 -5.40 1.79
C ILE A 98 -15.51 -6.12 0.73
N VAL A 99 -15.57 -7.44 0.84
CA VAL A 99 -16.39 -8.30 -0.01
C VAL A 99 -17.75 -8.47 0.62
N ARG A 100 -18.80 -8.18 -0.14
CA ARG A 100 -20.18 -8.35 0.33
C ARG A 100 -20.91 -9.44 -0.43
N TYR A 101 -21.59 -10.29 0.34
CA TYR A 101 -22.63 -11.19 -0.15
C TYR A 101 -23.98 -10.72 0.38
N PHE A 102 -24.90 -10.41 -0.53
CA PHE A 102 -26.24 -9.96 -0.18
C PHE A 102 -27.03 -11.05 0.55
N GLY A 103 -27.72 -10.66 1.61
CA GLY A 103 -28.45 -11.58 2.50
C GLY A 103 -29.98 -11.55 2.35
N GLY A 104 -30.49 -11.00 1.25
CA GLY A 104 -31.95 -10.92 0.99
C GLY A 104 -32.61 -9.66 1.52
N THR A 105 -32.07 -8.99 2.55
CA THR A 105 -32.61 -7.75 3.11
C THR A 105 -31.76 -6.54 2.70
N LYS A 106 -32.37 -5.52 2.12
CA LYS A 106 -31.69 -4.27 1.78
C LYS A 106 -31.33 -3.50 3.05
N LEU A 107 -30.07 -3.05 3.13
CA LEU A 107 -29.56 -2.24 4.25
C LEU A 107 -29.96 -0.75 4.14
N GLY A 108 -30.21 -0.28 2.92
CA GLY A 108 -30.31 1.14 2.60
C GLY A 108 -28.92 1.82 2.60
N VAL A 109 -28.83 3.04 2.06
CA VAL A 109 -27.57 3.79 1.94
C VAL A 109 -26.91 3.98 3.30
N GLY A 110 -27.66 4.43 4.31
CA GLY A 110 -27.11 4.62 5.66
C GLY A 110 -26.60 3.32 6.30
N GLY A 111 -27.32 2.20 6.10
CA GLY A 111 -26.89 0.89 6.60
C GLY A 111 -25.64 0.37 5.88
N LEU A 112 -25.50 0.64 4.58
CA LEU A 112 -24.30 0.31 3.82
C LEU A 112 -23.08 1.09 4.33
N ILE A 113 -23.21 2.40 4.49
CA ILE A 113 -22.15 3.26 5.05
C ILE A 113 -21.64 2.70 6.38
N GLN A 114 -22.56 2.36 7.31
CA GLN A 114 -22.17 1.80 8.60
C GLN A 114 -21.52 0.42 8.47
N ALA A 115 -22.04 -0.45 7.60
CA ALA A 115 -21.49 -1.78 7.40
C ALA A 115 -20.07 -1.75 6.80
N TYR A 116 -19.82 -0.92 5.77
CA TYR A 116 -18.50 -0.79 5.17
C TYR A 116 -17.50 -0.13 6.11
N LYS A 117 -17.91 0.89 6.87
CA LYS A 117 -17.10 1.49 7.93
C LYS A 117 -16.73 0.48 9.01
N LEU A 118 -17.69 -0.32 9.49
CA LEU A 118 -17.45 -1.37 10.49
C LEU A 118 -16.49 -2.44 9.96
N GLY A 119 -16.70 -2.93 8.72
CA GLY A 119 -15.83 -3.92 8.12
C GLY A 119 -14.38 -3.46 8.02
N ALA A 120 -14.17 -2.20 7.64
CA ALA A 120 -12.85 -1.59 7.59
C ALA A 120 -12.22 -1.43 9.00
N SER A 121 -13.00 -0.97 9.99
CA SER A 121 -12.56 -0.89 11.39
C SER A 121 -12.08 -2.25 11.91
N LEU A 122 -12.92 -3.27 11.77
CA LEU A 122 -12.59 -4.63 12.24
C LEU A 122 -11.34 -5.20 11.55
N ALA A 123 -11.14 -4.93 10.25
CA ALA A 123 -9.96 -5.39 9.52
C ALA A 123 -8.68 -4.70 10.03
N VAL A 124 -8.76 -3.40 10.39
CA VAL A 124 -7.63 -2.66 10.98
C VAL A 124 -7.40 -3.08 12.43
N GLU A 125 -8.45 -3.27 13.24
CA GLU A 125 -8.36 -3.70 14.64
C GLU A 125 -7.72 -5.10 14.78
N ALA A 126 -7.91 -5.98 13.79
CA ALA A 126 -7.25 -7.28 13.72
C ALA A 126 -5.75 -7.20 13.37
N ASN A 127 -5.20 -5.99 13.24
CA ASN A 127 -3.81 -5.73 12.85
C ASN A 127 -3.02 -5.05 13.98
N GLN A 128 -1.70 -5.01 13.80
CA GLN A 128 -0.81 -4.17 14.58
C GLN A 128 -0.44 -2.94 13.76
N ILE A 129 -0.70 -1.76 14.31
CA ILE A 129 -0.22 -0.50 13.71
C ILE A 129 1.22 -0.31 14.14
N ILE A 130 2.08 0.01 13.18
CA ILE A 130 3.51 0.28 13.37
C ILE A 130 3.85 1.67 12.83
N GLU A 131 4.89 2.27 13.37
CA GLU A 131 5.53 3.46 12.83
C GLU A 131 6.68 3.05 11.91
N VAL A 132 6.77 3.67 10.74
CA VAL A 132 7.77 3.39 9.71
C VAL A 132 8.42 4.69 9.28
N GLU A 133 9.74 4.68 9.10
CA GLU A 133 10.45 5.78 8.44
C GLU A 133 10.25 5.67 6.92
N PRO A 134 9.89 6.78 6.23
CA PRO A 134 9.79 6.78 4.77
C PRO A 134 11.10 6.36 4.12
N GLN A 135 11.03 5.45 3.15
CA GLN A 135 12.18 4.99 2.39
C GLN A 135 12.21 5.68 1.02
N ALA A 136 13.40 5.91 0.51
CA ALA A 136 13.66 6.32 -0.85
C ALA A 136 14.36 5.19 -1.61
N ASN A 137 13.95 4.98 -2.86
CA ASN A 137 14.60 4.04 -3.77
C ASN A 137 15.31 4.86 -4.86
N LEU A 138 16.62 4.71 -4.94
CA LEU A 138 17.46 5.35 -5.94
C LEU A 138 17.85 4.30 -6.98
N ASN A 139 17.44 4.51 -8.22
CA ASN A 139 17.63 3.58 -9.30
C ASN A 139 18.51 4.24 -10.37
N PHE A 140 19.65 3.63 -10.67
CA PHE A 140 20.55 4.12 -11.71
C PHE A 140 21.30 2.97 -12.37
N LYS A 141 21.77 3.22 -13.58
CA LYS A 141 22.56 2.29 -14.36
C LYS A 141 24.00 2.80 -14.48
N ILE A 142 24.95 1.89 -14.38
CA ILE A 142 26.38 2.17 -14.61
C ILE A 142 26.94 1.26 -15.68
N SER A 143 28.01 1.70 -16.34
CA SER A 143 28.83 0.85 -17.18
C SER A 143 29.72 -0.07 -16.32
N PHE A 144 30.20 -1.18 -16.89
CA PHE A 144 31.01 -2.16 -16.17
C PHE A 144 32.33 -1.59 -15.62
N ASP A 145 32.92 -0.62 -16.29
CA ASP A 145 34.15 0.05 -15.87
C ASP A 145 33.99 0.87 -14.58
N LEU A 146 32.77 1.33 -14.28
CA LEU A 146 32.48 2.07 -13.05
C LEU A 146 32.23 1.16 -11.82
N MET A 147 32.10 -0.15 -12.00
CA MET A 147 31.84 -1.07 -10.88
C MET A 147 32.91 -0.95 -9.80
N GLY A 148 34.19 -0.90 -10.18
CA GLY A 148 35.31 -0.75 -9.26
C GLY A 148 35.29 0.55 -8.44
N THR A 149 34.57 1.55 -8.89
CA THR A 149 34.39 2.83 -8.18
C THR A 149 33.13 2.85 -7.33
N ILE A 150 32.02 2.38 -7.88
CA ILE A 150 30.69 2.52 -7.26
C ILE A 150 30.45 1.49 -6.15
N LEU A 151 30.81 0.22 -6.36
CA LEU A 151 30.57 -0.83 -5.37
C LEU A 151 31.29 -0.58 -4.03
N PRO A 152 32.56 -0.12 -4.01
CA PRO A 152 33.22 0.25 -2.75
C PRO A 152 32.54 1.41 -2.01
N ILE A 153 31.90 2.36 -2.72
CA ILE A 153 31.14 3.43 -2.09
C ILE A 153 29.89 2.87 -1.39
N ILE A 154 29.18 1.94 -2.04
CA ILE A 154 28.01 1.26 -1.48
C ILE A 154 28.42 0.50 -0.21
N ASP A 155 29.45 -0.31 -0.28
CA ASP A 155 29.93 -1.13 0.83
C ASP A 155 30.43 -0.29 2.01
N LYS A 156 31.28 0.71 1.74
CA LYS A 156 31.83 1.60 2.78
C LYS A 156 30.74 2.35 3.55
N ASN A 157 29.64 2.68 2.90
CA ASN A 157 28.52 3.42 3.50
C ASN A 157 27.41 2.49 3.99
N ASN A 158 27.59 1.16 3.95
CA ASN A 158 26.60 0.14 4.33
C ASN A 158 25.21 0.37 3.68
N LEU A 159 25.20 0.79 2.40
CA LEU A 159 23.97 1.04 1.67
C LEU A 159 23.33 -0.28 1.23
N LYS A 160 22.03 -0.42 1.41
CA LYS A 160 21.27 -1.57 0.91
C LYS A 160 21.09 -1.43 -0.60
N ALA A 161 21.71 -2.32 -1.36
CA ALA A 161 21.69 -2.31 -2.81
C ALA A 161 21.23 -3.67 -3.36
N LYS A 162 20.35 -3.63 -4.37
CA LYS A 162 20.12 -4.75 -5.27
C LYS A 162 20.83 -4.45 -6.58
N ILE A 163 21.70 -5.37 -7.01
CA ILE A 163 22.56 -5.20 -8.17
C ILE A 163 22.18 -6.25 -9.20
N GLU A 164 21.90 -5.83 -10.43
CA GLU A 164 21.49 -6.68 -11.53
C GLU A 164 22.40 -6.43 -12.74
N ASN A 165 23.06 -7.48 -13.24
CA ASN A 165 23.88 -7.39 -14.45
C ASN A 165 22.96 -7.38 -15.68
N LEU A 166 23.16 -6.40 -16.54
CA LEU A 166 22.52 -6.27 -17.86
C LEU A 166 23.54 -6.59 -18.95
N SER A 167 23.09 -6.68 -20.20
CA SER A 167 23.97 -6.92 -21.36
C SER A 167 24.98 -5.78 -21.60
N ASP A 168 24.65 -4.56 -21.17
CA ASP A 168 25.39 -3.33 -21.48
C ASP A 168 25.71 -2.50 -20.21
N GLY A 169 25.76 -3.13 -19.04
CA GLY A 169 26.07 -2.47 -17.79
C GLY A 169 25.44 -3.14 -16.58
N VAL A 170 25.31 -2.40 -15.49
CA VAL A 170 24.81 -2.87 -14.21
C VAL A 170 23.71 -1.95 -13.72
N GLN A 171 22.54 -2.49 -13.43
CA GLN A 171 21.44 -1.79 -12.75
C GLN A 171 21.65 -1.85 -11.24
N ILE A 172 21.61 -0.71 -10.59
CA ILE A 172 21.72 -0.58 -9.14
C ILE A 172 20.44 0.04 -8.59
N ASN A 173 19.83 -0.64 -7.63
CA ASN A 173 18.66 -0.18 -6.91
C ASN A 173 19.06 -0.03 -5.43
N LEU A 174 19.28 1.21 -4.97
CA LEU A 174 19.62 1.53 -3.59
C LEU A 174 18.34 1.85 -2.80
N GLN A 175 18.24 1.29 -1.59
CA GLN A 175 17.24 1.67 -0.62
C GLN A 175 17.88 2.47 0.51
N THR A 176 17.32 3.63 0.84
CA THR A 176 17.79 4.49 1.93
C THR A 176 16.61 5.16 2.63
N ASP A 177 16.83 5.66 3.84
CA ASP A 177 15.82 6.49 4.49
C ASP A 177 15.59 7.77 3.67
N LYS A 178 14.34 8.20 3.56
CA LYS A 178 13.98 9.41 2.78
C LYS A 178 14.74 10.66 3.24
N LYS A 179 15.05 10.76 4.54
CA LYS A 179 15.87 11.84 5.11
C LYS A 179 17.30 11.88 4.58
N ASP A 180 17.83 10.73 4.19
CA ASP A 180 19.20 10.56 3.69
C ASP A 180 19.29 10.59 2.16
N GLU A 181 18.16 10.67 1.45
CA GLU A 181 18.10 10.60 -0.01
C GLU A 181 19.07 11.55 -0.70
N SER A 182 19.02 12.83 -0.34
CA SER A 182 19.90 13.86 -0.96
C SER A 182 21.37 13.59 -0.66
N ARG A 183 21.71 13.16 0.57
CA ARG A 183 23.08 12.80 0.94
C ARG A 183 23.58 11.60 0.13
N VAL A 184 22.73 10.57 -0.01
CA VAL A 184 23.09 9.37 -0.76
C VAL A 184 23.20 9.65 -2.25
N LYS A 185 22.30 10.44 -2.85
CA LYS A 185 22.41 10.92 -4.25
C LYS A 185 23.74 11.63 -4.49
N GLY A 186 24.11 12.58 -3.62
CA GLY A 186 25.36 13.33 -3.73
C GLY A 186 26.62 12.46 -3.71
N MET A 187 26.56 11.24 -3.20
CA MET A 187 27.71 10.31 -3.26
C MET A 187 27.97 9.78 -4.67
N PHE A 188 26.98 9.81 -5.57
CA PHE A 188 27.03 9.18 -6.88
C PHE A 188 26.84 10.14 -8.04
N GLU A 189 26.32 11.37 -7.83
CA GLU A 189 25.98 12.35 -8.86
C GLU A 189 27.13 12.71 -9.81
N ARG A 190 28.38 12.47 -9.40
CA ARG A 190 29.55 12.65 -10.25
C ARG A 190 29.62 11.64 -11.42
N TRP A 191 28.98 10.48 -11.27
CA TRP A 191 29.09 9.36 -12.20
C TRP A 191 27.75 8.92 -12.81
N VAL A 192 26.63 9.31 -12.19
CA VAL A 192 25.28 8.87 -12.60
C VAL A 192 24.27 10.01 -12.51
N GLU A 193 23.23 9.95 -13.36
CA GLU A 193 22.02 10.75 -13.28
C GLU A 193 20.91 9.91 -12.66
N PHE A 194 20.04 10.54 -11.83
CA PHE A 194 18.95 9.88 -11.09
C PHE A 194 17.59 10.18 -11.68
#